data_64fe6a82450c803e13b1d0d342f0fa06
#
_entry.id   64fe6a82450c803e13b1d0d342f0fa06
#
_cell.length_a   1.000
_cell.length_b   1.000
_cell.length_c   1.000
_cell.angle_alpha   90.00
_cell.angle_beta   90.00
_cell.angle_gamma   90.00
#
_symmetry.space_group_name_H-M   'P 1'
#
loop_
_entity.id
_entity.type
_entity.pdbx_description
1 polymer ?
#
loop_
_entity_poly.entity_id
_entity_poly.type
_entity_poly.pdbx_seq_one_letter_code
_entity_poly.pdbx_strand_id
1 'polypeptide(L)' 'MTASDVRKRVEAIKALGHDYEAQHSETDKLHIEVLRWFAEQGYALAIAALETEKLDFPRYCA' A
#
# COMPACT_ATOMS: atom_id res chain seq x y z
N MET A 1 13.21 -1.78 -5.08
CA MET A 1 11.86 -1.47 -5.62
C MET A 1 11.99 -0.39 -6.68
N THR A 2 11.38 -0.57 -7.81
CA THR A 2 11.41 0.40 -8.91
C THR A 2 9.99 0.81 -9.28
N ALA A 3 9.84 1.89 -10.04
CA ALA A 3 8.53 2.29 -10.57
C ALA A 3 7.92 1.19 -11.42
N SER A 4 8.74 0.44 -12.16
CA SER A 4 8.27 -0.70 -12.94
C SER A 4 7.65 -1.79 -12.05
N ASP A 5 8.27 -2.09 -10.91
CA ASP A 5 7.73 -3.06 -9.95
C ASP A 5 6.36 -2.61 -9.43
N VAL A 6 6.26 -1.32 -9.10
CA VAL A 6 4.99 -0.75 -8.62
C VAL A 6 3.91 -0.82 -9.71
N ARG A 7 4.26 -0.48 -10.94
CA ARG A 7 3.31 -0.53 -12.06
C ARG A 7 2.81 -1.95 -12.33
N LYS A 8 3.66 -2.96 -12.18
CA LYS A 8 3.22 -4.36 -12.30
C LYS A 8 2.17 -4.71 -11.26
N ARG A 9 2.34 -4.20 -10.03
CA ARG A 9 1.34 -4.39 -8.97
C ARG A 9 0.05 -3.65 -9.29
N VAL A 10 0.14 -2.44 -9.84
CA VAL A 10 -1.04 -1.68 -10.29
C VAL A 10 -1.82 -2.47 -11.35
N GLU A 11 -1.13 -3.04 -12.33
CA GLU A 11 -1.80 -3.86 -13.36
C GLU A 11 -2.46 -5.09 -12.77
N ALA A 12 -1.81 -5.75 -11.81
CA ALA A 12 -2.40 -6.90 -11.12
C ALA A 12 -3.67 -6.51 -10.36
N ILE A 13 -3.67 -5.35 -9.71
CA ILE A 13 -4.85 -4.82 -8.99
C ILE A 13 -5.98 -4.51 -9.98
N LYS A 14 -5.64 -3.89 -11.10
CA LYS A 14 -6.61 -3.58 -12.17
C LYS A 14 -7.26 -4.86 -12.69
N ALA A 15 -6.50 -5.95 -12.80
CA ALA A 15 -6.99 -7.23 -13.28
C ALA A 15 -8.01 -7.89 -12.34
N LEU A 16 -8.16 -7.42 -11.11
CA LEU A 16 -9.17 -7.93 -10.19
C LEU A 16 -10.61 -7.56 -10.60
N GLY A 17 -10.74 -6.62 -11.53
CA GLY A 17 -12.02 -6.27 -12.15
C GLY A 17 -13.05 -5.73 -11.18
N HIS A 18 -14.17 -6.45 -11.01
CA HIS A 18 -15.28 -6.03 -10.17
C HIS A 18 -15.16 -6.46 -8.70
N ASP A 19 -14.07 -7.08 -8.32
CA ASP A 19 -13.82 -7.40 -6.92
C ASP A 19 -13.25 -6.17 -6.21
N TYR A 20 -14.12 -5.23 -5.89
CA TYR A 20 -13.73 -3.95 -5.32
C TYR A 20 -13.08 -4.07 -3.94
N GLU A 21 -13.53 -5.03 -3.16
CA GLU A 21 -12.96 -5.26 -1.83
C GLU A 21 -11.50 -5.71 -1.95
N ALA A 22 -11.23 -6.63 -2.86
CA ALA A 22 -9.87 -7.07 -3.14
C ALA A 22 -9.02 -5.94 -3.72
N GLN A 23 -9.59 -5.11 -4.61
CA GLN A 23 -8.89 -3.96 -5.16
C GLN A 23 -8.46 -2.97 -4.08
N HIS A 24 -9.36 -2.65 -3.13
CA HIS A 24 -9.05 -1.77 -2.00
C HIS A 24 -7.95 -2.37 -1.12
N SER A 25 -8.10 -3.63 -0.77
CA SER A 25 -7.15 -4.34 0.09
C SER A 25 -5.75 -4.37 -0.54
N GLU A 26 -5.64 -4.74 -1.80
CA GLU A 26 -4.36 -4.82 -2.49
C GLU A 26 -3.74 -3.46 -2.74
N THR A 27 -4.57 -2.43 -2.97
CA THR A 27 -4.09 -1.05 -3.08
C THR A 27 -3.47 -0.58 -1.77
N ASP A 28 -4.13 -0.83 -0.66
CA ASP A 28 -3.62 -0.46 0.66
C ASP A 28 -2.30 -1.17 0.96
N LYS A 29 -2.21 -2.46 0.63
CA LYS A 29 -0.96 -3.22 0.78
C LYS A 29 0.17 -2.62 -0.03
N LEU A 30 -0.11 -2.25 -1.27
CA LEU A 30 0.90 -1.64 -2.14
C LEU A 30 1.41 -0.32 -1.56
N HIS A 31 0.52 0.53 -1.10
CA HIS A 31 0.90 1.82 -0.50
C HIS A 31 1.78 1.62 0.73
N ILE A 32 1.42 0.68 1.60
CA ILE A 32 2.20 0.38 2.79
C ILE A 32 3.57 -0.19 2.43
N GLU A 33 3.64 -1.06 1.44
CA GLU A 33 4.93 -1.63 0.98
C GLU A 33 5.87 -0.54 0.46
N VAL A 34 5.33 0.41 -0.31
CA VAL A 34 6.12 1.53 -0.82
C VAL A 34 6.62 2.41 0.34
N LEU A 35 5.74 2.71 1.29
CA LEU A 35 6.14 3.50 2.47
C LEU A 35 7.21 2.78 3.29
N ARG A 36 7.08 1.47 3.48
CA ARG A 36 8.08 0.68 4.21
C ARG A 36 9.43 0.72 3.50
N TRP A 37 9.41 0.62 2.19
CA TRP A 37 10.65 0.69 1.43
C TRP A 37 11.36 2.03 1.65
N PHE A 38 10.62 3.14 1.58
CA PHE A 38 11.18 4.46 1.84
C PHE A 38 11.63 4.62 3.30
N ALA A 39 10.88 4.06 4.25
CA ALA A 39 11.25 4.11 5.66
C ALA A 39 12.58 3.38 5.90
N GLU A 40 12.80 2.25 5.23
CA GLU A 40 14.05 1.50 5.30
C GLU A 40 15.23 2.31 4.75
N GLN A 41 14.96 3.24 3.84
CA GLN A 41 15.98 4.17 3.32
C GLN A 41 16.21 5.36 4.25
N GLY A 42 15.48 5.45 5.37
CA GLY A 42 15.66 6.50 6.37
C GLY A 42 14.83 7.76 6.14
N TYR A 43 13.82 7.72 5.27
CA TYR A 43 12.95 8.88 5.04
C TYR A 43 11.99 9.09 6.21
N ALA A 44 12.19 10.18 6.94
CA ALA A 44 11.43 10.48 8.15
C ALA A 44 9.92 10.57 7.93
N LEU A 45 9.50 11.14 6.78
CA LEU A 45 8.06 11.25 6.47
C LEU A 45 7.41 9.87 6.30
N ALA A 46 8.12 8.93 5.69
CA ALA A 46 7.61 7.57 5.50
C ALA A 46 7.54 6.84 6.85
N ILE A 47 8.55 7.01 7.70
CA ILE A 47 8.56 6.41 9.04
C ILE A 47 7.37 6.93 9.84
N ALA A 48 7.13 8.24 9.81
CA ALA A 48 6.02 8.86 10.52
C ALA A 48 4.66 8.37 9.99
N ALA A 49 4.51 8.28 8.66
CA ALA A 49 3.26 7.80 8.05
C ALA A 49 2.93 6.36 8.43
N LEU A 50 3.94 5.51 8.59
CA LEU A 50 3.74 4.12 8.99
C LEU A 50 3.25 3.97 10.44
N GLU A 51 3.31 5.02 11.24
CA GLU A 51 2.75 5.00 12.59
C GLU A 51 1.24 4.78 12.58
N THR A 52 0.57 5.04 11.44
CA THR A 52 -0.87 4.75 11.30
C THR A 52 -1.18 3.27 11.45
N GLU A 53 -0.22 2.38 11.20
CA GLU A 53 -0.42 0.93 11.38
C GLU A 53 -0.63 0.55 12.84
N LYS A 54 -0.22 1.41 13.76
CA LYS A 54 -0.36 1.19 15.20
C LYS A 54 -1.70 1.67 15.76
N LEU A 55 -2.49 2.36 14.93
CA LEU A 55 -3.79 2.87 15.35
C LEU A 55 -4.81 1.74 15.38
N ASP A 56 -5.57 1.69 16.48
CA ASP A 56 -6.59 0.66 16.70
C ASP A 56 -7.96 1.20 16.30
N PHE A 57 -8.32 1.03 15.05
CA PHE A 57 -9.64 1.39 14.55
C PHE A 57 -10.05 0.42 13.45
N PRO A 58 -11.38 0.26 13.20
CA PRO A 58 -11.83 -0.60 12.11
C PRO A 58 -11.35 -0.11 10.76
N ARG A 59 -10.83 -1.02 9.94
CA ARG A 59 -10.33 -0.70 8.61
C ARG A 59 -11.23 -1.38 7.58
N TYR A 60 -12.19 -0.63 7.07
CA TYR A 60 -13.09 -1.13 6.05
C TYR A 60 -12.50 -0.89 4.67
N CYS A 61 -12.71 -1.85 3.78
CA CYS A 61 -12.24 -1.78 2.40
C CYS A 61 -13.24 -1.10 1.45
N ALA A 62 -14.22 -0.50 2.00
CA ALA A 62 -15.27 0.13 1.18
C ALA A 62 -14.91 1.56 0.82
#